data_a94c4857a34eb860cee7134c580597d5
#
_entry.id   a94c4857a34eb860cee7134c580597d5
#
_cell.length_a   1.000
_cell.length_b   1.000
_cell.length_c   1.000
_cell.angle_alpha   90.00
_cell.angle_beta   90.00
_cell.angle_gamma   90.00
#
_symmetry.space_group_name_H-M   'P 1'
#
loop_
_entity.id
_entity.type
_entity.pdbx_description
1 polymer ?
#
loop_
_entity_poly.entity_id
_entity_poly.type
_entity_poly.pdbx_seq_one_letter_code
_entity_poly.pdbx_strand_id
1 'polypeptide(L)'
;MQNKGFVKFIAVLLTLICLFYFSFSFVTNKYKKEAEKIEATQGKDAARAFLDAKRNEKVYLGWKTLADCEKLQIGLGLDLKGGVSFLLEVSVPDMVLADAGSKAYDPEFQKIVATAKAEASRTGSDFIDIFAASYQKAYGENQRGAIFAEKLGSDGITYKSTDQEVKELIKSKVASAVDNAYEVIRSRIDQYGVAQPNIQILRGKGQLGQIMVEMPGVTDPEDVQQLLTGSANLEFWTTFNVGELGSELAELRKLPIKVEQPKKGNAKETEIVEKTVGDVLHPQAP
;
A
#
# COMPACT_ATOMS: atom_id res chain seq x y z
N MET A 1 -28.69 -26.34 45.21
CA MET A 1 -27.42 -27.05 45.55
C MET A 1 -26.37 -26.64 44.53
N GLN A 2 -25.41 -25.76 44.90
CA GLN A 2 -24.28 -25.46 44.03
C GLN A 2 -23.38 -26.70 43.92
N ASN A 3 -23.20 -27.20 42.72
CA ASN A 3 -22.36 -28.38 42.46
C ASN A 3 -20.89 -27.98 42.55
N LYS A 4 -20.37 -27.84 43.80
CA LYS A 4 -18.99 -27.40 44.11
C LYS A 4 -17.91 -28.22 43.36
N GLY A 5 -18.20 -29.51 43.08
CA GLY A 5 -17.32 -30.37 42.30
C GLY A 5 -17.21 -29.94 40.84
N PHE A 6 -18.30 -29.55 40.20
CA PHE A 6 -18.33 -29.07 38.82
C PHE A 6 -17.60 -27.74 38.66
N VAL A 7 -17.76 -26.81 39.59
CA VAL A 7 -17.03 -25.54 39.58
C VAL A 7 -15.54 -25.75 39.71
N LYS A 8 -15.09 -26.65 40.63
CA LYS A 8 -13.68 -27.03 40.77
C LYS A 8 -13.11 -27.67 39.51
N PHE A 9 -13.86 -28.56 38.87
CA PHE A 9 -13.46 -29.20 37.62
C PHE A 9 -13.26 -28.16 36.50
N ILE A 10 -14.21 -27.22 36.32
CA ILE A 10 -14.09 -26.13 35.33
C ILE A 10 -12.86 -25.27 35.65
N ALA A 11 -12.64 -24.90 36.91
CA ALA A 11 -11.49 -24.09 37.29
C ALA A 11 -10.17 -24.78 36.96
N VAL A 12 -10.01 -26.06 37.26
CA VAL A 12 -8.82 -26.84 36.92
C VAL A 12 -8.64 -26.94 35.42
N LEU A 13 -9.71 -27.25 34.67
CA LEU A 13 -9.67 -27.35 33.22
C LEU A 13 -9.24 -26.00 32.59
N LEU A 14 -9.81 -24.87 33.04
CA LEU A 14 -9.44 -23.54 32.56
C LEU A 14 -7.97 -23.24 32.85
N THR A 15 -7.49 -23.57 34.06
CA THR A 15 -6.07 -23.38 34.42
C THR A 15 -5.14 -24.19 33.50
N LEU A 16 -5.48 -25.42 33.19
CA LEU A 16 -4.70 -26.24 32.27
C LEU A 16 -4.68 -25.69 30.86
N ILE A 17 -5.81 -25.16 30.37
CA ILE A 17 -5.90 -24.48 29.07
C ILE A 17 -5.00 -23.23 29.06
N CYS A 18 -5.06 -22.41 30.09
CA CYS A 18 -4.20 -21.24 30.22
C CYS A 18 -2.71 -21.62 30.21
N LEU A 19 -2.30 -22.62 30.99
CA LEU A 19 -0.92 -23.10 31.01
C LEU A 19 -0.46 -23.64 29.65
N PHE A 20 -1.35 -24.31 28.92
CA PHE A 20 -1.09 -24.76 27.57
C PHE A 20 -0.80 -23.62 26.59
N TYR A 21 -1.61 -22.55 26.60
CA TYR A 21 -1.36 -21.38 25.77
C TYR A 21 -0.10 -20.60 26.19
N PHE A 22 0.20 -20.53 27.48
CA PHE A 22 1.46 -19.93 27.95
C PHE A 22 2.69 -20.68 27.43
N SER A 23 2.61 -21.98 27.24
CA SER A 23 3.74 -22.77 26.75
C SER A 23 4.19 -22.37 25.34
N PHE A 24 3.27 -21.91 24.46
CA PHE A 24 3.61 -21.40 23.14
C PHE A 24 4.43 -20.11 23.24
N SER A 25 4.06 -19.18 24.14
CA SER A 25 4.80 -17.96 24.37
C SER A 25 6.22 -18.22 24.88
N PHE A 26 6.41 -19.27 25.66
CA PHE A 26 7.74 -19.64 26.13
C PHE A 26 8.65 -20.16 25.01
N VAL A 27 8.10 -20.98 24.11
CA VAL A 27 8.84 -21.52 22.95
C VAL A 27 9.21 -20.38 21.98
N THR A 28 8.25 -19.53 21.60
CA THR A 28 8.49 -18.41 20.67
C THR A 28 9.53 -17.44 21.24
N ASN A 29 9.46 -17.15 22.55
CA ASN A 29 10.40 -16.24 23.21
C ASN A 29 11.83 -16.78 23.24
N LYS A 30 12.00 -18.12 23.33
CA LYS A 30 13.31 -18.75 23.24
C LYS A 30 13.97 -18.48 21.88
N TYR A 31 13.26 -18.73 20.77
CA TYR A 31 13.80 -18.53 19.42
C TYR A 31 14.03 -17.04 19.11
N LYS A 32 13.19 -16.16 19.62
CA LYS A 32 13.41 -14.70 19.51
C LYS A 32 14.69 -14.25 20.21
N LYS A 33 14.94 -14.72 21.41
CA LYS A 33 16.20 -14.43 22.12
C LYS A 33 17.43 -15.00 21.42
N GLU A 34 17.32 -16.12 20.73
CA GLU A 34 18.40 -16.67 19.89
C GLU A 34 18.63 -15.76 18.66
N ALA A 35 17.57 -15.30 18.02
CA ALA A 35 17.68 -14.35 16.91
C ALA A 35 18.29 -13.01 17.35
N GLU A 36 17.91 -12.46 18.49
CA GLU A 36 18.51 -11.22 19.06
C GLU A 36 20.03 -11.37 19.28
N LYS A 37 20.49 -12.56 19.73
CA LYS A 37 21.92 -12.84 19.87
C LYS A 37 22.64 -12.87 18.52
N ILE A 38 21.99 -13.47 17.50
CA ILE A 38 22.53 -13.52 16.13
C ILE A 38 22.57 -12.09 15.56
N GLU A 39 21.53 -11.30 15.78
CA GLU A 39 21.48 -9.89 15.37
C GLU A 39 22.65 -9.10 15.94
N ALA A 40 22.93 -9.26 17.23
CA ALA A 40 24.02 -8.57 17.91
C ALA A 40 25.42 -8.98 17.39
N THR A 41 25.57 -10.17 16.81
CA THR A 41 26.88 -10.69 16.37
C THR A 41 27.07 -10.67 14.85
N GLN A 42 26.02 -10.89 14.08
CA GLN A 42 26.06 -11.10 12.63
C GLN A 42 25.14 -10.13 11.84
N GLY A 43 24.39 -9.27 12.53
CA GLY A 43 23.52 -8.27 11.93
C GLY A 43 22.07 -8.77 11.71
N LYS A 44 21.20 -7.82 11.30
CA LYS A 44 19.75 -8.04 11.15
C LYS A 44 19.39 -9.09 10.11
N ASP A 45 20.12 -9.14 8.99
CA ASP A 45 19.81 -10.07 7.90
C ASP A 45 20.06 -11.52 8.31
N ALA A 46 21.11 -11.79 9.08
CA ALA A 46 21.40 -13.11 9.61
C ALA A 46 20.34 -13.57 10.62
N ALA A 47 19.85 -12.67 11.48
CA ALA A 47 18.76 -12.95 12.41
C ALA A 47 17.44 -13.24 11.70
N ARG A 48 17.11 -12.50 10.65
CA ARG A 48 15.94 -12.75 9.79
C ARG A 48 16.05 -14.11 9.10
N ALA A 49 17.18 -14.41 8.46
CA ALA A 49 17.40 -15.69 7.80
C ALA A 49 17.30 -16.88 8.78
N PHE A 50 17.76 -16.70 10.02
CA PHE A 50 17.60 -17.72 11.07
C PHE A 50 16.12 -17.96 11.42
N LEU A 51 15.33 -16.90 11.63
CA LEU A 51 13.90 -17.02 11.95
C LEU A 51 13.13 -17.63 10.76
N ASP A 52 13.44 -17.26 9.54
CA ASP A 52 12.79 -17.78 8.34
C ASP A 52 13.11 -19.29 8.16
N ALA A 53 14.35 -19.68 8.39
CA ALA A 53 14.74 -21.11 8.37
C ALA A 53 13.99 -21.93 9.42
N LYS A 54 13.78 -21.36 10.61
CA LYS A 54 13.08 -22.01 11.73
C LYS A 54 11.55 -21.94 11.64
N ARG A 55 11.01 -21.05 10.80
CA ARG A 55 9.57 -20.74 10.71
C ARG A 55 8.71 -21.97 10.44
N ASN A 56 9.17 -22.86 9.55
CA ASN A 56 8.47 -24.07 9.16
C ASN A 56 8.97 -25.33 9.91
N GLU A 57 9.95 -25.18 10.81
CA GLU A 57 10.45 -26.28 11.59
C GLU A 57 9.50 -26.62 12.75
N LYS A 58 9.29 -27.92 13.00
CA LYS A 58 8.45 -28.40 14.10
C LYS A 58 9.19 -28.27 15.43
N VAL A 59 8.94 -27.16 16.12
CA VAL A 59 9.67 -26.77 17.34
C VAL A 59 8.93 -27.12 18.65
N TYR A 60 7.63 -27.38 18.56
CA TYR A 60 6.80 -27.71 19.73
C TYR A 60 6.30 -29.12 19.67
N LEU A 61 6.78 -29.98 20.59
CA LEU A 61 6.40 -31.40 20.75
C LEU A 61 6.41 -32.24 19.44
N GLY A 62 7.15 -31.76 18.41
CA GLY A 62 7.28 -32.47 17.13
C GLY A 62 6.08 -32.32 16.18
N TRP A 63 5.04 -31.54 16.52
CA TRP A 63 3.81 -31.41 15.70
C TRP A 63 3.44 -29.97 15.33
N LYS A 64 3.89 -28.94 16.09
CA LYS A 64 3.64 -27.55 15.77
C LYS A 64 4.91 -26.84 15.30
N THR A 65 4.77 -26.01 14.23
CA THR A 65 5.86 -25.19 13.69
C THR A 65 6.06 -23.93 14.54
N LEU A 66 7.17 -23.24 14.33
CA LEU A 66 7.40 -21.94 14.98
C LEU A 66 6.30 -20.94 14.58
N ALA A 67 5.93 -20.91 13.29
CA ALA A 67 4.84 -20.08 12.81
C ALA A 67 3.48 -20.38 13.49
N ASP A 68 3.19 -21.65 13.74
CA ASP A 68 1.97 -22.04 14.48
C ASP A 68 2.02 -21.58 15.93
N CYS A 69 3.18 -21.71 16.58
CA CYS A 69 3.37 -21.23 17.95
C CYS A 69 3.21 -19.70 18.04
N GLU A 70 3.71 -18.96 17.06
CA GLU A 70 3.54 -17.50 16.97
C GLU A 70 2.08 -17.07 16.82
N LYS A 71 1.28 -17.83 16.08
CA LYS A 71 -0.17 -17.58 15.93
C LYS A 71 -0.96 -17.91 17.19
N LEU A 72 -0.54 -18.94 17.93
CA LEU A 72 -1.23 -19.44 19.12
C LEU A 72 -0.75 -18.79 20.43
N GLN A 73 0.40 -18.11 20.44
CA GLN A 73 0.89 -17.39 21.61
C GLN A 73 -0.08 -16.28 22.04
N ILE A 74 -0.01 -15.89 23.30
CA ILE A 74 -0.79 -14.75 23.81
C ILE A 74 -0.29 -13.48 23.14
N GLY A 75 -1.18 -12.81 22.41
CA GLY A 75 -0.91 -11.53 21.77
C GLY A 75 -0.77 -10.43 22.83
N LEU A 76 0.39 -9.80 22.85
CA LEU A 76 0.61 -8.59 23.62
C LEU A 76 0.41 -7.40 22.68
N GLY A 77 -0.48 -6.47 23.05
CA GLY A 77 -0.71 -5.24 22.28
C GLY A 77 0.51 -4.31 22.25
N LEU A 78 0.40 -3.22 21.51
CA LEU A 78 1.43 -2.19 21.35
C LEU A 78 1.93 -1.65 22.70
N ASP A 79 1.03 -1.48 23.67
CA ASP A 79 1.34 -0.92 24.99
C ASP A 79 2.31 -1.79 25.81
N LEU A 80 2.31 -3.10 25.58
CA LEU A 80 3.12 -4.05 26.35
C LEU A 80 4.37 -4.52 25.60
N LYS A 81 4.33 -4.53 24.29
CA LYS A 81 5.42 -5.05 23.45
C LYS A 81 6.14 -3.97 22.67
N GLY A 82 5.59 -2.76 22.63
CA GLY A 82 6.00 -1.74 21.68
C GLY A 82 5.61 -2.12 20.25
N GLY A 83 5.97 -1.33 19.29
CA GLY A 83 5.66 -1.58 17.88
C GLY A 83 5.27 -0.31 17.17
N VAL A 84 4.66 -0.47 16.00
CA VAL A 84 4.24 0.65 15.14
C VAL A 84 2.75 0.58 14.82
N SER A 85 2.14 1.76 14.72
CA SER A 85 0.76 1.92 14.25
C SER A 85 0.77 2.85 13.05
N PHE A 86 0.15 2.42 11.94
CA PHE A 86 -0.03 3.22 10.74
C PHE A 86 -1.52 3.43 10.49
N LEU A 87 -1.86 4.66 10.12
CA LEU A 87 -3.15 4.99 9.54
C LEU A 87 -2.93 5.15 8.03
N LEU A 88 -3.45 4.22 7.25
CA LEU A 88 -3.40 4.24 5.79
C LEU A 88 -4.72 4.77 5.26
N GLU A 89 -4.67 5.52 4.17
CA GLU A 89 -5.84 6.08 3.53
C GLU A 89 -5.83 5.80 2.03
N VAL A 90 -6.93 5.28 1.52
CA VAL A 90 -7.17 5.19 0.08
C VAL A 90 -7.46 6.59 -0.43
N SER A 91 -6.74 7.02 -1.47
CA SER A 91 -6.94 8.35 -2.04
C SER A 91 -8.28 8.45 -2.80
N VAL A 92 -9.33 8.76 -2.07
CA VAL A 92 -10.67 8.97 -2.66
C VAL A 92 -10.70 10.08 -3.71
N PRO A 93 -9.98 11.22 -3.53
CA PRO A 93 -9.87 12.25 -4.56
C PRO A 93 -9.28 11.73 -5.88
N ASP A 94 -8.23 10.90 -5.82
CA ASP A 94 -7.60 10.34 -7.03
C ASP A 94 -8.52 9.31 -7.71
N MET A 95 -9.31 8.56 -6.94
CA MET A 95 -10.35 7.69 -7.49
C MET A 95 -11.42 8.48 -8.24
N VAL A 96 -11.89 9.60 -7.68
CA VAL A 96 -12.85 10.48 -8.34
C VAL A 96 -12.28 11.06 -9.63
N LEU A 97 -11.00 11.47 -9.64
CA LEU A 97 -10.31 11.93 -10.86
C LEU A 97 -10.21 10.81 -11.90
N ALA A 98 -9.81 9.61 -11.51
CA ALA A 98 -9.71 8.47 -12.41
C ALA A 98 -11.06 8.08 -13.04
N ASP A 99 -12.13 8.14 -12.25
CA ASP A 99 -13.49 7.82 -12.72
C ASP A 99 -14.12 8.95 -13.56
N ALA A 100 -13.61 10.18 -13.50
CA ALA A 100 -14.07 11.32 -14.29
C ALA A 100 -13.61 11.28 -15.77
N GLY A 101 -12.78 10.32 -16.16
CA GLY A 101 -12.33 10.13 -17.54
C GLY A 101 -11.66 11.36 -18.14
N SER A 102 -12.14 11.85 -19.27
CA SER A 102 -11.61 13.04 -19.95
C SER A 102 -11.72 14.31 -19.12
N LYS A 103 -12.72 14.43 -18.24
CA LYS A 103 -12.93 15.57 -17.35
C LYS A 103 -11.87 15.66 -16.23
N ALA A 104 -11.14 14.63 -15.94
CA ALA A 104 -10.02 14.66 -14.98
C ALA A 104 -8.96 15.69 -15.33
N TYR A 105 -8.83 16.06 -16.61
CA TYR A 105 -7.87 17.06 -17.12
C TYR A 105 -8.42 18.50 -17.15
N ASP A 106 -9.69 18.69 -16.82
CA ASP A 106 -10.32 20.01 -16.77
C ASP A 106 -9.80 20.79 -15.54
N PRO A 107 -9.18 21.96 -15.70
CA PRO A 107 -8.63 22.73 -14.58
C PRO A 107 -9.68 23.14 -13.53
N GLU A 108 -10.93 23.43 -13.96
CA GLU A 108 -12.00 23.78 -13.03
C GLU A 108 -12.41 22.56 -12.19
N PHE A 109 -12.53 21.40 -12.83
CA PHE A 109 -12.84 20.16 -12.13
C PHE A 109 -11.76 19.79 -11.13
N GLN A 110 -10.47 19.86 -11.54
CA GLN A 110 -9.34 19.63 -10.63
C GLN A 110 -9.34 20.59 -9.44
N LYS A 111 -9.68 21.86 -9.66
CA LYS A 111 -9.77 22.86 -8.59
C LYS A 111 -10.89 22.50 -7.59
N ILE A 112 -12.03 22.03 -8.07
CA ILE A 112 -13.13 21.58 -7.20
C ILE A 112 -12.69 20.40 -6.35
N VAL A 113 -12.04 19.39 -6.96
CA VAL A 113 -11.51 18.21 -6.25
C VAL A 113 -10.47 18.63 -5.21
N ALA A 114 -9.53 19.50 -5.56
CA ALA A 114 -8.50 19.98 -4.65
C ALA A 114 -9.09 20.77 -3.48
N THR A 115 -10.08 21.65 -3.75
CA THR A 115 -10.77 22.42 -2.71
C THR A 115 -11.54 21.50 -1.78
N ALA A 116 -12.27 20.51 -2.32
CA ALA A 116 -13.01 19.55 -1.53
C ALA A 116 -12.07 18.69 -0.66
N LYS A 117 -10.90 18.29 -1.19
CA LYS A 117 -9.86 17.57 -0.44
C LYS A 117 -9.36 18.40 0.75
N ALA A 118 -9.02 19.66 0.51
CA ALA A 118 -8.52 20.55 1.57
C ALA A 118 -9.59 20.78 2.66
N GLU A 119 -10.84 20.95 2.26
CA GLU A 119 -11.95 21.12 3.20
C GLU A 119 -12.27 19.86 4.00
N ALA A 120 -12.23 18.68 3.36
CA ALA A 120 -12.41 17.39 4.03
C ALA A 120 -11.33 17.18 5.10
N SER A 121 -10.06 17.44 4.76
CA SER A 121 -8.95 17.35 5.71
C SER A 121 -9.09 18.33 6.88
N ARG A 122 -9.63 19.52 6.65
CA ARG A 122 -9.82 20.54 7.69
C ARG A 122 -10.99 20.24 8.62
N THR A 123 -12.09 19.69 8.07
CA THR A 123 -13.34 19.49 8.82
C THR A 123 -13.50 18.09 9.39
N GLY A 124 -12.67 17.12 8.93
CA GLY A 124 -12.84 15.71 9.26
C GLY A 124 -14.16 15.12 8.71
N SER A 125 -14.69 15.69 7.64
CA SER A 125 -15.91 15.24 6.98
C SER A 125 -15.58 14.38 5.75
N ASP A 126 -16.53 13.55 5.31
CA ASP A 126 -16.33 12.71 4.14
C ASP A 126 -16.10 13.55 2.89
N PHE A 127 -14.99 13.26 2.18
CA PHE A 127 -14.62 13.94 0.95
C PHE A 127 -15.75 13.90 -0.09
N ILE A 128 -16.41 12.76 -0.28
CA ILE A 128 -17.46 12.59 -1.30
C ILE A 128 -18.63 13.54 -1.05
N ASP A 129 -18.99 13.77 0.21
CA ASP A 129 -20.09 14.66 0.56
C ASP A 129 -19.74 16.11 0.28
N ILE A 130 -18.50 16.53 0.61
CA ILE A 130 -18.01 17.90 0.32
C ILE A 130 -17.82 18.10 -1.19
N PHE A 131 -17.25 17.12 -1.89
CA PHE A 131 -17.11 17.16 -3.34
C PHE A 131 -18.47 17.29 -4.03
N ALA A 132 -19.46 16.48 -3.59
CA ALA A 132 -20.80 16.55 -4.13
C ALA A 132 -21.44 17.93 -3.99
N ALA A 133 -21.29 18.56 -2.82
CA ALA A 133 -21.82 19.90 -2.57
C ALA A 133 -21.07 20.99 -3.38
N SER A 134 -19.75 20.90 -3.45
CA SER A 134 -18.90 21.84 -4.20
C SER A 134 -19.18 21.76 -5.70
N TYR A 135 -19.34 20.54 -6.21
CA TYR A 135 -19.67 20.29 -7.60
C TYR A 135 -21.06 20.84 -7.98
N GLN A 136 -22.07 20.54 -7.15
CA GLN A 136 -23.44 21.07 -7.34
C GLN A 136 -23.49 22.59 -7.33
N LYS A 137 -22.68 23.24 -6.51
CA LYS A 137 -22.58 24.69 -6.45
C LYS A 137 -21.97 25.28 -7.75
N ALA A 138 -21.02 24.58 -8.39
CA ALA A 138 -20.33 25.04 -9.57
C ALA A 138 -21.12 24.78 -10.87
N TYR A 139 -21.73 23.61 -11.00
CA TYR A 139 -22.33 23.13 -12.26
C TYR A 139 -23.85 22.93 -12.20
N GLY A 140 -24.48 23.07 -11.03
CA GLY A 140 -25.90 22.83 -10.83
C GLY A 140 -26.23 21.37 -10.47
N GLU A 141 -27.55 21.10 -10.35
CA GLU A 141 -28.04 19.77 -9.98
C GLU A 141 -28.03 18.78 -11.16
N ASN A 142 -27.86 17.50 -10.85
CA ASN A 142 -27.92 16.38 -11.81
C ASN A 142 -26.94 16.50 -12.98
N GLN A 143 -25.77 17.11 -12.79
CA GLN A 143 -24.72 17.23 -13.80
C GLN A 143 -23.60 16.17 -13.66
N ARG A 144 -23.56 15.44 -12.53
CA ARG A 144 -22.51 14.45 -12.27
C ARG A 144 -22.64 13.23 -13.16
N GLY A 145 -23.86 12.79 -13.48
CA GLY A 145 -24.10 11.69 -14.40
C GLY A 145 -23.38 11.90 -15.73
N ALA A 146 -23.39 13.11 -16.29
CA ALA A 146 -22.73 13.41 -17.55
C ALA A 146 -21.20 13.25 -17.51
N ILE A 147 -20.57 13.50 -16.38
CA ILE A 147 -19.11 13.38 -16.23
C ILE A 147 -18.68 11.93 -16.05
N PHE A 148 -19.36 11.22 -15.18
CA PHE A 148 -18.98 9.89 -14.80
C PHE A 148 -19.50 8.79 -15.72
N ALA A 149 -20.45 9.10 -16.63
CA ALA A 149 -21.01 8.13 -17.57
C ALA A 149 -19.96 7.52 -18.50
N GLU A 150 -18.91 8.26 -18.87
CA GLU A 150 -17.83 7.77 -19.74
C GLU A 150 -17.11 6.54 -19.13
N LYS A 151 -16.79 6.59 -17.84
CA LYS A 151 -16.06 5.52 -17.16
C LYS A 151 -16.95 4.58 -16.37
N LEU A 152 -18.02 5.07 -15.78
CA LEU A 152 -18.93 4.31 -14.93
C LEU A 152 -20.17 3.80 -15.69
N GLY A 153 -20.17 3.88 -17.02
CA GLY A 153 -21.26 3.37 -17.85
C GLY A 153 -21.49 1.87 -17.68
N SER A 154 -20.43 1.08 -17.52
CA SER A 154 -20.50 -0.36 -17.22
C SER A 154 -21.11 -0.64 -15.84
N ASP A 155 -20.99 0.30 -14.92
CA ASP A 155 -21.50 0.21 -13.54
C ASP A 155 -22.93 0.78 -13.41
N GLY A 156 -23.56 1.12 -14.55
CA GLY A 156 -24.95 1.55 -14.65
C GLY A 156 -25.16 3.07 -14.62
N ILE A 157 -24.09 3.89 -14.60
CA ILE A 157 -24.23 5.35 -14.68
C ILE A 157 -24.41 5.77 -16.13
N THR A 158 -25.43 6.59 -16.34
CA THR A 158 -25.78 7.18 -17.64
C THR A 158 -25.77 8.69 -17.55
N TYR A 159 -25.83 9.38 -18.69
CA TYR A 159 -25.95 10.84 -18.76
C TYR A 159 -27.20 11.39 -18.05
N LYS A 160 -28.18 10.53 -17.77
CA LYS A 160 -29.42 10.87 -17.08
C LYS A 160 -29.44 10.49 -15.61
N SER A 161 -28.38 9.84 -15.13
CA SER A 161 -28.27 9.42 -13.73
C SER A 161 -28.25 10.62 -12.81
N THR A 162 -28.95 10.48 -11.69
CA THR A 162 -29.05 11.52 -10.67
C THR A 162 -27.74 11.65 -9.91
N ASP A 163 -27.52 12.80 -9.33
CA ASP A 163 -26.36 13.06 -8.46
C ASP A 163 -26.29 12.11 -7.27
N GLN A 164 -27.42 11.63 -6.79
CA GLN A 164 -27.47 10.67 -5.68
C GLN A 164 -26.99 9.28 -6.12
N GLU A 165 -27.43 8.80 -7.28
CA GLU A 165 -26.97 7.52 -7.84
C GLU A 165 -25.46 7.50 -8.07
N VAL A 166 -24.91 8.57 -8.63
CA VAL A 166 -23.45 8.72 -8.81
C VAL A 166 -22.73 8.68 -7.47
N LYS A 167 -23.23 9.43 -6.47
CA LYS A 167 -22.63 9.48 -5.14
C LYS A 167 -22.63 8.11 -4.45
N GLU A 168 -23.73 7.38 -4.52
CA GLU A 168 -23.86 6.04 -3.92
C GLU A 168 -22.92 5.05 -4.60
N LEU A 169 -22.82 5.10 -5.93
CA LEU A 169 -21.90 4.25 -6.66
C LEU A 169 -20.44 4.55 -6.29
N ILE A 170 -20.03 5.83 -6.23
CA ILE A 170 -18.68 6.20 -5.84
C ILE A 170 -18.39 5.71 -4.40
N LYS A 171 -19.32 5.87 -3.47
CA LYS A 171 -19.17 5.34 -2.10
C LYS A 171 -19.01 3.82 -2.07
N SER A 172 -19.76 3.10 -2.88
CA SER A 172 -19.63 1.65 -3.04
C SER A 172 -18.29 1.24 -3.61
N LYS A 173 -17.80 1.95 -4.63
CA LYS A 173 -16.47 1.71 -5.23
C LYS A 173 -15.35 1.97 -4.22
N VAL A 174 -15.45 3.03 -3.44
CA VAL A 174 -14.47 3.30 -2.37
C VAL A 174 -14.48 2.18 -1.34
N ALA A 175 -15.66 1.71 -0.92
CA ALA A 175 -15.74 0.59 0.02
C ALA A 175 -15.07 -0.67 -0.55
N SER A 176 -15.32 -1.01 -1.81
CA SER A 176 -14.67 -2.14 -2.49
C SER A 176 -13.16 -1.95 -2.62
N ALA A 177 -12.68 -0.74 -2.91
CA ALA A 177 -11.26 -0.42 -2.98
C ALA A 177 -10.57 -0.59 -1.61
N VAL A 178 -11.26 -0.20 -0.52
CA VAL A 178 -10.76 -0.37 0.85
C VAL A 178 -10.69 -1.85 1.23
N ASP A 179 -11.72 -2.64 0.88
CA ASP A 179 -11.73 -4.08 1.15
C ASP A 179 -10.58 -4.77 0.36
N ASN A 180 -10.34 -4.39 -0.90
CA ASN A 180 -9.22 -4.89 -1.69
C ASN A 180 -7.86 -4.46 -1.09
N ALA A 181 -7.73 -3.20 -0.67
CA ALA A 181 -6.52 -2.70 -0.02
C ALA A 181 -6.25 -3.45 1.29
N TYR A 182 -7.27 -3.74 2.08
CA TYR A 182 -7.17 -4.53 3.29
C TYR A 182 -6.58 -5.91 3.02
N GLU A 183 -7.06 -6.64 2.01
CA GLU A 183 -6.55 -7.97 1.66
C GLU A 183 -5.09 -7.91 1.18
N VAL A 184 -4.73 -6.88 0.40
CA VAL A 184 -3.35 -6.67 -0.05
C VAL A 184 -2.43 -6.37 1.14
N ILE A 185 -2.82 -5.46 2.02
CA ILE A 185 -2.06 -5.10 3.23
C ILE A 185 -1.87 -6.32 4.11
N ARG A 186 -2.94 -7.08 4.35
CA ARG A 186 -2.90 -8.30 5.13
C ARG A 186 -1.92 -9.32 4.56
N SER A 187 -1.99 -9.56 3.24
CA SER A 187 -1.08 -10.49 2.56
C SER A 187 0.39 -10.06 2.70
N ARG A 188 0.68 -8.75 2.58
CA ARG A 188 2.03 -8.21 2.73
C ARG A 188 2.55 -8.37 4.15
N ILE A 189 1.71 -8.08 5.15
CA ILE A 189 2.08 -8.21 6.57
C ILE A 189 2.31 -9.68 6.94
N ASP A 190 1.48 -10.59 6.43
CA ASP A 190 1.66 -12.04 6.63
C ASP A 190 2.98 -12.53 6.03
N GLN A 191 3.39 -12.01 4.86
CA GLN A 191 4.68 -12.31 4.23
C GLN A 191 5.86 -11.71 5.01
N TYR A 192 5.70 -10.53 5.59
CA TYR A 192 6.72 -9.90 6.44
C TYR A 192 6.95 -10.67 7.75
N GLY A 193 5.97 -11.47 8.17
CA GLY A 193 6.12 -12.37 9.31
C GLY A 193 5.82 -11.73 10.67
N VAL A 194 5.09 -10.62 10.71
CA VAL A 194 4.63 -10.03 11.98
C VAL A 194 3.65 -10.97 12.67
N ALA A 195 3.93 -11.28 13.93
CA ALA A 195 3.04 -12.08 14.74
C ALA A 195 1.86 -11.24 15.24
N GLN A 196 0.64 -11.65 14.89
CA GLN A 196 -0.62 -11.07 15.37
C GLN A 196 -0.77 -9.55 15.05
N PRO A 197 -0.71 -9.15 13.78
CA PRO A 197 -1.04 -7.78 13.42
C PRO A 197 -2.52 -7.52 13.66
N ASN A 198 -2.86 -6.29 14.03
CA ASN A 198 -4.24 -5.83 14.12
C ASN A 198 -4.51 -4.90 12.94
N ILE A 199 -5.38 -5.32 12.02
CA ILE A 199 -5.74 -4.56 10.83
C ILE A 199 -7.23 -4.27 10.89
N GLN A 200 -7.61 -3.00 10.90
CA GLN A 200 -9.01 -2.58 11.04
C GLN A 200 -9.39 -1.56 9.99
N ILE A 201 -10.48 -1.80 9.28
CA ILE A 201 -11.10 -0.80 8.42
C ILE A 201 -11.92 0.13 9.31
N LEU A 202 -11.62 1.42 9.27
CA LEU A 202 -12.34 2.43 10.02
C LEU A 202 -13.62 2.82 9.25
N ARG A 203 -14.78 2.78 9.95
CA ARG A 203 -16.09 3.03 9.35
C ARG A 203 -16.82 4.19 10.02
N GLY A 204 -16.09 5.09 10.63
CA GLY A 204 -16.65 6.29 11.28
C GLY A 204 -16.94 7.41 10.28
N LYS A 205 -17.65 8.45 10.77
CA LYS A 205 -17.85 9.68 9.99
C LYS A 205 -16.49 10.34 9.70
N GLY A 206 -16.23 10.67 8.45
CA GLY A 206 -14.95 11.22 8.00
C GLY A 206 -13.80 10.21 7.92
N GLN A 207 -14.05 8.92 8.12
CA GLN A 207 -13.06 7.84 8.09
C GLN A 207 -13.19 6.95 6.85
N LEU A 208 -13.95 7.42 5.85
CA LEU A 208 -14.12 6.68 4.60
C LEU A 208 -12.76 6.52 3.91
N GLY A 209 -12.39 5.29 3.63
CA GLY A 209 -11.11 4.99 2.99
C GLY A 209 -9.95 4.70 3.94
N GLN A 210 -10.15 4.74 5.27
CA GLN A 210 -9.07 4.58 6.23
C GLN A 210 -8.94 3.14 6.76
N ILE A 211 -7.69 2.69 6.86
CA ILE A 211 -7.30 1.38 7.41
C ILE A 211 -6.26 1.63 8.49
N MET A 212 -6.55 1.21 9.71
CA MET A 212 -5.59 1.20 10.81
C MET A 212 -4.83 -0.12 10.81
N VAL A 213 -3.51 -0.04 10.91
CA VAL A 213 -2.61 -1.19 10.94
C VAL A 213 -1.70 -1.07 12.16
N GLU A 214 -1.83 -2.01 13.08
CA GLU A 214 -0.99 -2.09 14.26
C GLU A 214 -0.13 -3.35 14.21
N MET A 215 1.17 -3.18 14.39
CA MET A 215 2.15 -4.26 14.32
C MET A 215 3.00 -4.31 15.58
N PRO A 216 2.59 -5.13 16.57
CA PRO A 216 3.32 -5.27 17.81
C PRO A 216 4.70 -5.90 17.60
N GLY A 217 5.72 -5.32 18.25
CA GLY A 217 7.08 -5.86 18.26
C GLY A 217 7.90 -5.57 17.02
N VAL A 218 7.45 -4.68 16.15
CA VAL A 218 8.23 -4.14 15.04
C VAL A 218 9.06 -2.96 15.51
N THR A 219 10.35 -2.96 15.19
CA THR A 219 11.31 -1.92 15.61
C THR A 219 11.65 -0.93 14.52
N ASP A 220 11.48 -1.30 13.25
CA ASP A 220 11.83 -0.49 12.08
C ASP A 220 10.57 0.03 11.36
N PRO A 221 10.12 1.27 11.66
CA PRO A 221 8.94 1.84 11.00
C PRO A 221 9.12 2.08 9.51
N GLU A 222 10.35 2.43 9.07
CA GLU A 222 10.64 2.78 7.68
C GLU A 222 10.50 1.59 6.73
N ASP A 223 11.04 0.42 7.11
CA ASP A 223 10.92 -0.82 6.34
C ASP A 223 9.45 -1.21 6.16
N VAL A 224 8.67 -1.06 7.22
CA VAL A 224 7.24 -1.37 7.20
C VAL A 224 6.46 -0.36 6.37
N GLN A 225 6.79 0.92 6.46
CA GLN A 225 6.16 1.94 5.64
C GLN A 225 6.36 1.65 4.16
N GLN A 226 7.58 1.33 3.74
CA GLN A 226 7.87 0.94 2.35
C GLN A 226 7.08 -0.30 1.92
N LEU A 227 6.98 -1.31 2.80
CA LEU A 227 6.20 -2.50 2.53
C LEU A 227 4.71 -2.20 2.33
N LEU A 228 4.13 -1.36 3.18
CA LEU A 228 2.70 -1.05 3.16
C LEU A 228 2.32 -0.10 2.02
N THR A 229 3.16 0.91 1.74
CA THR A 229 2.90 1.93 0.72
C THR A 229 3.44 1.57 -0.66
N GLY A 230 4.30 0.56 -0.76
CA GLY A 230 4.85 0.10 -2.02
C GLY A 230 3.73 -0.28 -2.99
N SER A 231 3.60 0.45 -4.09
CA SER A 231 2.70 0.13 -5.19
C SER A 231 3.51 -0.30 -6.39
N ALA A 232 3.09 -1.40 -7.03
CA ALA A 232 3.63 -1.80 -8.31
C ALA A 232 2.52 -1.65 -9.36
N ASN A 233 2.78 -0.85 -10.39
CA ASN A 233 1.91 -0.80 -11.55
C ASN A 233 2.35 -1.89 -12.52
N LEU A 234 1.42 -2.77 -12.88
CA LEU A 234 1.64 -3.73 -13.95
C LEU A 234 1.29 -3.04 -15.27
N GLU A 235 2.30 -2.84 -16.10
CA GLU A 235 2.14 -2.24 -17.41
C GLU A 235 2.59 -3.23 -18.48
N PHE A 236 1.80 -3.35 -19.52
CA PHE A 236 2.14 -4.14 -20.71
C PHE A 236 2.50 -3.19 -21.84
N TRP A 237 3.76 -3.26 -22.29
CA TRP A 237 4.26 -2.44 -23.38
C TRP A 237 4.43 -3.32 -24.61
N THR A 238 3.89 -2.87 -25.72
CA THR A 238 4.22 -3.45 -27.04
C THR A 238 5.61 -2.97 -27.42
N THR A 239 6.51 -3.91 -27.70
CA THR A 239 7.87 -3.58 -28.14
C THR A 239 7.97 -3.75 -29.64
N PHE A 240 8.70 -2.85 -30.28
CA PHE A 240 9.05 -2.95 -31.68
C PHE A 240 10.35 -3.71 -31.84
N ASN A 241 10.46 -4.54 -32.85
CA ASN A 241 11.71 -5.17 -33.23
C ASN A 241 12.63 -4.16 -33.91
N VAL A 242 13.96 -4.31 -33.73
CA VAL A 242 14.96 -3.42 -34.33
C VAL A 242 14.80 -3.35 -35.87
N GLY A 243 14.34 -4.44 -36.51
CA GLY A 243 14.05 -4.48 -37.92
C GLY A 243 12.89 -3.58 -38.37
N GLU A 244 11.89 -3.38 -37.50
CA GLU A 244 10.71 -2.53 -37.78
C GLU A 244 11.05 -1.03 -37.63
N LEU A 245 12.01 -0.71 -36.76
CA LEU A 245 12.46 0.67 -36.49
C LEU A 245 13.74 1.05 -37.25
N GLY A 246 14.30 0.14 -38.05
CA GLY A 246 15.58 0.32 -38.67
C GLY A 246 15.71 1.57 -39.55
N SER A 247 14.68 1.89 -40.34
CA SER A 247 14.59 3.10 -41.18
C SER A 247 14.49 4.37 -40.37
N GLU A 248 13.64 4.38 -39.32
CA GLU A 248 13.41 5.54 -38.45
C GLU A 248 14.62 5.81 -37.56
N LEU A 249 15.27 4.77 -37.05
CA LEU A 249 16.50 4.90 -36.31
C LEU A 249 17.66 5.43 -37.18
N ALA A 250 17.69 5.07 -38.46
CA ALA A 250 18.70 5.59 -39.41
C ALA A 250 18.47 7.07 -39.72
N GLU A 251 17.22 7.53 -39.81
CA GLU A 251 16.89 8.94 -39.92
C GLU A 251 17.17 9.71 -38.66
N LEU A 252 16.83 9.18 -37.49
CA LEU A 252 17.08 9.80 -36.18
C LEU A 252 18.59 10.03 -35.96
N ARG A 253 19.44 9.11 -36.41
CA ARG A 253 20.89 9.24 -36.34
C ARG A 253 21.44 10.43 -37.12
N LYS A 254 20.75 10.89 -38.14
CA LYS A 254 21.16 12.02 -39.01
C LYS A 254 20.73 13.38 -38.47
N LEU A 255 19.85 13.41 -37.45
CA LEU A 255 19.37 14.65 -36.88
C LEU A 255 20.51 15.43 -36.22
N PRO A 256 20.65 16.76 -36.51
CA PRO A 256 21.64 17.61 -35.88
C PRO A 256 21.24 17.89 -34.43
N ILE A 257 22.20 17.77 -33.54
CA ILE A 257 22.06 18.16 -32.14
C ILE A 257 23.20 19.08 -31.72
N LYS A 258 22.92 19.97 -30.78
CA LYS A 258 23.93 20.87 -30.20
C LYS A 258 24.45 20.25 -28.91
N VAL A 259 25.73 20.01 -28.87
CA VAL A 259 26.42 19.39 -27.72
C VAL A 259 27.44 20.37 -27.17
N GLU A 260 27.41 20.60 -25.87
CA GLU A 260 28.42 21.34 -25.15
C GLU A 260 29.67 20.47 -24.96
N GLN A 261 30.81 20.94 -25.47
CA GLN A 261 32.10 20.27 -25.27
C GLN A 261 33.12 21.21 -24.65
N PRO A 262 34.03 20.74 -23.82
CA PRO A 262 35.12 21.54 -23.31
C PRO A 262 36.04 21.99 -24.46
N LYS A 263 36.37 23.29 -24.48
CA LYS A 263 37.23 23.90 -25.49
C LYS A 263 38.61 23.27 -25.47
N LYS A 264 39.14 22.93 -26.63
CA LYS A 264 40.51 22.38 -26.74
C LYS A 264 41.50 23.39 -26.15
N GLY A 265 42.06 23.07 -24.97
CA GLY A 265 43.07 23.88 -24.28
C GLY A 265 42.60 24.59 -23.01
N ASN A 266 41.32 24.63 -22.71
CA ASN A 266 40.82 25.21 -21.47
C ASN A 266 39.58 24.44 -20.96
N ALA A 267 39.76 23.53 -19.99
CA ALA A 267 38.71 22.66 -19.47
C ALA A 267 37.57 23.39 -18.70
N LYS A 268 37.71 24.71 -18.52
CA LYS A 268 36.72 25.54 -17.83
C LYS A 268 35.80 26.33 -18.78
N GLU A 269 36.07 26.29 -20.06
CA GLU A 269 35.23 26.95 -21.08
C GLU A 269 34.57 25.86 -21.94
N THR A 270 33.24 25.96 -22.14
CA THR A 270 32.48 25.07 -23.04
C THR A 270 32.20 25.79 -24.36
N GLU A 271 32.27 25.07 -25.48
CA GLU A 271 31.77 25.53 -26.77
C GLU A 271 30.64 24.62 -27.26
N ILE A 272 29.66 25.21 -27.95
CA ILE A 272 28.54 24.48 -28.54
C ILE A 272 28.96 24.01 -29.92
N VAL A 273 29.03 22.70 -30.11
CA VAL A 273 29.36 22.07 -31.40
C VAL A 273 28.12 21.36 -31.94
N GLU A 274 27.81 21.58 -33.22
CA GLU A 274 26.78 20.83 -33.91
C GLU A 274 27.32 19.43 -34.30
N LYS A 275 26.65 18.39 -33.82
CA LYS A 275 26.92 16.99 -34.13
C LYS A 275 25.64 16.30 -34.56
N THR A 276 25.74 15.14 -35.15
CA THR A 276 24.56 14.30 -35.38
C THR A 276 24.32 13.41 -34.16
N VAL A 277 23.06 12.98 -33.97
CA VAL A 277 22.69 12.00 -32.93
C VAL A 277 23.55 10.75 -33.04
N GLY A 278 23.88 10.32 -34.25
CA GLY A 278 24.76 9.18 -34.52
C GLY A 278 26.19 9.35 -34.01
N ASP A 279 26.72 10.58 -33.99
CA ASP A 279 28.05 10.89 -33.51
C ASP A 279 28.17 10.86 -31.97
N VAL A 280 27.05 11.07 -31.31
CA VAL A 280 26.97 11.13 -29.83
C VAL A 280 26.61 9.74 -29.25
N LEU A 281 25.78 8.98 -29.95
CA LEU A 281 25.45 7.60 -29.61
C LEU A 281 26.54 6.63 -30.13
N HIS A 282 27.77 6.81 -29.68
CA HIS A 282 28.78 5.77 -29.90
C HIS A 282 28.40 4.54 -29.04
N PRO A 283 28.36 3.33 -29.63
CA PRO A 283 28.43 2.12 -28.85
C PRO A 283 29.78 2.14 -28.15
N GLN A 284 29.78 2.33 -26.83
CA GLN A 284 30.97 2.04 -26.05
C GLN A 284 31.26 0.56 -26.30
N ALA A 285 32.40 0.28 -26.92
CA ALA A 285 32.86 -1.08 -27.03
C ALA A 285 32.98 -1.69 -25.64
N PRO A 286 32.68 -2.98 -25.48
CA PRO A 286 32.68 -3.69 -24.20
C PRO A 286 34.10 -3.69 -23.59
#